data_148b7b5bcc98a5c8fa44ac86b4480afc
#
_entry.id   148b7b5bcc98a5c8fa44ac86b4480afc
#
_cell.length_a   1.000
_cell.length_b   1.000
_cell.length_c   1.000
_cell.angle_alpha   90.00
_cell.angle_beta   90.00
_cell.angle_gamma   90.00
#
_symmetry.space_group_name_H-M   'P 1'
#
loop_
_entity.id
_entity.type
_entity.pdbx_description
1 polymer ?
#
loop_
_entity_poly.entity_id
_entity_poly.type
_entity_poly.pdbx_seq_one_letter_code
_entity_poly.pdbx_strand_id
1 'polypeptide(L)'
;MPILIPALAAAIAVLALSSISVRPAPRPAKITFASPSPPMDAAGRQSNASAQRSKLVFERSLTFRFLRRLGSFELEVAWTTRARRLAILGPSGSGKTLTLRLLAGLDRAENCVLRLGELDLSRLPSEARNVAYVPQNYALFPHMTVARQLLFPAGAEVLVARHWLERLDLSSLEERLPAALSLGQQQRVALARALVRPAGLVLLDEPFSALDTPLRRRLRAELRQLQREIAATMVIVTHDPDEAALLGDEILVLDRGSVLQTGTTQEVFARPASETVARLLGAENVAFGFAVDEDHIEVGGGVRLAVAGPAVRPAERVGWSVRPERIRLSADGRYEATIEDVAALGGMLQLSVRLGGILMRVLADPSFDPINGPCRLDIDPRSIQVWKVE
;
A
#
# COMPACT_ATOMS: atom_id res chain seq x y z
N MET A 1 40.64 -1.95 -28.36
CA MET A 1 39.69 -2.56 -29.33
C MET A 1 39.62 -4.04 -29.02
N PRO A 2 38.53 -4.55 -28.46
CA PRO A 2 37.35 -5.01 -29.18
C PRO A 2 36.06 -4.86 -28.27
N ILE A 3 35.14 -3.97 -28.60
CA ILE A 3 33.77 -3.92 -28.04
C ILE A 3 32.84 -3.44 -29.14
N LEU A 4 32.57 -4.27 -30.14
CA LEU A 4 31.67 -3.89 -31.25
C LEU A 4 30.95 -5.07 -31.92
N ILE A 5 30.72 -6.20 -31.26
CA ILE A 5 30.06 -7.37 -31.87
C ILE A 5 28.67 -7.75 -31.32
N PRO A 6 28.16 -7.31 -30.14
CA PRO A 6 26.78 -7.69 -29.74
C PRO A 6 25.66 -6.83 -30.35
N ALA A 7 25.95 -5.61 -30.83
CA ALA A 7 24.88 -4.72 -31.33
C ALA A 7 24.42 -5.06 -32.75
N LEU A 8 25.24 -5.75 -33.55
CA LEU A 8 24.90 -6.10 -34.94
C LEU A 8 23.99 -7.32 -35.05
N ALA A 9 24.04 -8.24 -34.05
CA ALA A 9 23.17 -9.43 -34.06
C ALA A 9 21.72 -9.12 -33.69
N ALA A 10 21.49 -8.08 -32.88
CA ALA A 10 20.13 -7.65 -32.51
C ALA A 10 19.42 -6.88 -33.66
N ALA A 11 20.16 -6.18 -34.50
CA ALA A 11 19.61 -5.44 -35.63
C ALA A 11 19.19 -6.37 -36.81
N ILE A 12 19.83 -7.51 -36.97
CA ILE A 12 19.51 -8.48 -38.03
C ILE A 12 18.25 -9.29 -37.68
N ALA A 13 17.97 -9.52 -36.40
CA ALA A 13 16.76 -10.21 -35.95
C ALA A 13 15.48 -9.37 -36.11
N VAL A 14 15.58 -8.04 -36.10
CA VAL A 14 14.44 -7.12 -36.33
C VAL A 14 14.11 -6.97 -37.81
N LEU A 15 15.07 -7.13 -38.72
CA LEU A 15 14.86 -7.01 -40.17
C LEU A 15 14.33 -8.30 -40.82
N ALA A 16 14.47 -9.46 -40.19
CA ALA A 16 13.98 -10.74 -40.74
C ALA A 16 12.48 -11.00 -40.43
N LEU A 17 11.83 -10.18 -39.58
CA LEU A 17 10.39 -10.30 -39.23
C LEU A 17 9.49 -9.34 -40.07
N SER A 18 10.03 -8.55 -40.97
CA SER A 18 9.27 -7.55 -41.74
C SER A 18 8.71 -8.07 -43.09
N SER A 19 8.84 -9.37 -43.43
CA SER A 19 8.35 -9.95 -44.70
C SER A 19 7.21 -10.96 -44.55
N ILE A 20 6.58 -11.04 -43.36
CA ILE A 20 5.32 -11.81 -43.21
C ILE A 20 4.18 -10.86 -43.57
N SER A 21 3.62 -11.00 -44.76
CA SER A 21 2.39 -10.33 -45.20
C SER A 21 1.22 -10.78 -44.30
N VAL A 22 1.00 -10.03 -43.19
CA VAL A 22 -0.18 -10.22 -42.36
C VAL A 22 -1.35 -9.58 -43.10
N ARG A 23 -2.28 -10.40 -43.61
CA ARG A 23 -3.58 -9.91 -44.08
C ARG A 23 -4.18 -9.04 -42.99
N PRO A 24 -4.69 -7.82 -43.26
CA PRO A 24 -5.36 -7.01 -42.26
C PRO A 24 -6.52 -7.81 -41.66
N ALA A 25 -6.50 -7.98 -40.36
CA ALA A 25 -7.62 -8.58 -39.62
C ALA A 25 -8.91 -7.76 -39.89
N PRO A 26 -10.06 -8.41 -40.04
CA PRO A 26 -11.33 -7.71 -40.24
C PRO A 26 -11.51 -6.65 -39.13
N ARG A 27 -11.94 -5.44 -39.52
CA ARG A 27 -12.25 -4.36 -38.58
C ARG A 27 -13.20 -4.91 -37.51
N PRO A 28 -12.84 -4.88 -36.26
CA PRO A 28 -13.69 -5.41 -35.21
C PRO A 28 -14.98 -4.57 -35.13
N ALA A 29 -16.12 -5.26 -35.02
CA ALA A 29 -17.42 -4.63 -34.85
C ALA A 29 -17.38 -3.64 -33.67
N LYS A 30 -17.98 -2.47 -33.86
CA LYS A 30 -18.17 -1.50 -32.76
C LYS A 30 -18.99 -2.20 -31.67
N ILE A 31 -18.41 -2.35 -30.50
CA ILE A 31 -19.17 -2.78 -29.31
C ILE A 31 -19.92 -1.54 -28.83
N THR A 32 -21.17 -1.39 -29.25
CA THR A 32 -22.06 -0.34 -28.76
C THR A 32 -22.90 -0.96 -27.64
N PHE A 33 -22.80 -0.42 -26.43
CA PHE A 33 -23.69 -0.81 -25.34
C PHE A 33 -25.09 -0.25 -25.67
N ALA A 34 -26.04 -1.13 -26.03
CA ALA A 34 -27.41 -0.74 -26.27
C ALA A 34 -28.04 -0.23 -24.97
N SER A 35 -28.83 0.84 -25.05
CA SER A 35 -29.61 1.35 -23.90
C SER A 35 -30.57 0.25 -23.37
N PRO A 36 -30.71 0.07 -22.06
CA PRO A 36 -31.62 -0.94 -21.52
C PRO A 36 -33.08 -0.58 -21.80
N SER A 37 -33.82 -1.53 -22.35
CA SER A 37 -35.28 -1.50 -22.30
C SER A 37 -35.78 -1.64 -20.86
N PRO A 38 -36.90 -1.02 -20.44
CA PRO A 38 -37.37 -1.13 -19.08
C PRO A 38 -37.68 -2.57 -18.68
N PRO A 39 -37.50 -2.97 -17.43
CA PRO A 39 -37.70 -4.34 -16.99
C PRO A 39 -39.16 -4.74 -17.06
N MET A 40 -39.45 -5.86 -17.73
CA MET A 40 -40.73 -6.56 -17.59
C MET A 40 -40.77 -7.27 -16.22
N ASP A 41 -41.82 -7.07 -15.49
CA ASP A 41 -42.14 -7.72 -14.22
C ASP A 41 -42.07 -9.25 -14.33
N ALA A 42 -41.21 -9.86 -13.56
CA ALA A 42 -41.21 -11.29 -13.25
C ALA A 42 -41.15 -11.47 -11.73
N ALA A 43 -42.30 -11.34 -11.10
CA ALA A 43 -42.51 -11.83 -9.74
C ALA A 43 -42.34 -13.35 -9.71
N GLY A 44 -41.47 -13.86 -8.85
CA GLY A 44 -41.49 -15.25 -8.45
C GLY A 44 -40.30 -16.11 -8.76
N ARG A 45 -39.06 -15.71 -8.38
CA ARG A 45 -37.92 -16.66 -8.10
C ARG A 45 -36.69 -15.96 -7.51
N GLN A 46 -36.85 -15.10 -6.53
CA GLN A 46 -35.72 -14.38 -5.93
C GLN A 46 -35.33 -14.81 -4.51
N SER A 47 -35.97 -15.82 -3.90
CA SER A 47 -35.76 -16.09 -2.47
C SER A 47 -34.61 -17.03 -2.13
N ASN A 48 -34.05 -17.81 -3.08
CA ASN A 48 -33.00 -18.76 -2.75
C ASN A 48 -31.56 -18.32 -3.12
N ALA A 49 -31.40 -17.42 -4.09
CA ALA A 49 -30.06 -16.96 -4.49
C ALA A 49 -29.49 -15.88 -3.56
N SER A 50 -30.35 -15.06 -2.95
CA SER A 50 -29.93 -14.06 -1.97
C SER A 50 -29.59 -14.67 -0.61
N ALA A 51 -30.32 -15.72 -0.19
CA ALA A 51 -30.04 -16.44 1.05
C ALA A 51 -28.76 -17.32 0.96
N GLN A 52 -28.44 -17.83 -0.24
CA GLN A 52 -27.15 -18.50 -0.47
C GLN A 52 -25.98 -17.50 -0.60
N ARG A 53 -26.19 -16.27 -1.10
CA ARG A 53 -25.16 -15.22 -1.10
C ARG A 53 -24.87 -14.69 0.30
N SER A 54 -25.84 -14.60 1.20
CA SER A 54 -25.60 -14.15 2.59
C SER A 54 -24.99 -15.24 3.48
N LYS A 55 -25.06 -16.53 3.14
CA LYS A 55 -24.37 -17.61 3.87
C LYS A 55 -22.92 -17.79 3.46
N LEU A 56 -22.44 -17.12 2.39
CA LEU A 56 -21.03 -17.14 1.94
C LEU A 56 -20.20 -15.98 2.53
N VAL A 57 -20.64 -15.33 3.62
CA VAL A 57 -19.75 -14.56 4.51
C VAL A 57 -18.98 -15.58 5.38
N PHE A 58 -18.32 -16.53 4.72
CA PHE A 58 -17.30 -17.33 5.37
C PHE A 58 -16.21 -16.38 5.85
N GLU A 59 -15.76 -16.57 7.09
CA GLU A 59 -14.54 -16.01 7.64
C GLU A 59 -13.38 -16.32 6.66
N ARG A 60 -13.15 -15.40 5.71
CA ARG A 60 -12.08 -15.56 4.72
C ARG A 60 -10.76 -15.13 5.34
N SER A 61 -10.21 -16.02 6.18
CA SER A 61 -8.82 -15.85 6.60
C SER A 61 -7.90 -15.99 5.38
N LEU A 62 -6.92 -15.12 5.27
CA LEU A 62 -5.81 -15.29 4.34
C LEU A 62 -4.60 -15.79 5.12
N THR A 63 -4.10 -16.96 4.75
CA THR A 63 -2.86 -17.53 5.30
C THR A 63 -1.90 -17.77 4.17
N PHE A 64 -0.68 -17.27 4.30
CA PHE A 64 0.39 -17.60 3.37
C PHE A 64 1.73 -17.73 4.09
N ARG A 65 2.59 -18.61 3.54
CA ARG A 65 4.01 -18.73 3.87
C ARG A 65 4.77 -19.00 2.59
N PHE A 66 5.75 -18.17 2.31
CA PHE A 66 6.62 -18.32 1.14
C PHE A 66 8.08 -18.27 1.56
N LEU A 67 8.86 -19.18 0.98
CA LEU A 67 10.32 -19.10 0.96
C LEU A 67 10.74 -19.05 -0.51
N ARG A 68 11.51 -18.03 -0.88
CA ARG A 68 12.01 -17.84 -2.24
C ARG A 68 13.41 -17.26 -2.23
N ARG A 69 14.36 -17.95 -2.91
CA ARG A 69 15.73 -17.48 -3.09
C ARG A 69 15.94 -16.99 -4.52
N LEU A 70 16.56 -15.82 -4.65
CA LEU A 70 16.89 -15.18 -5.92
C LEU A 70 18.34 -14.66 -5.83
N GLY A 71 19.31 -15.46 -6.23
CA GLY A 71 20.71 -15.14 -6.05
C GLY A 71 21.06 -14.99 -4.55
N SER A 72 21.54 -13.81 -4.15
CA SER A 72 21.82 -13.50 -2.75
C SER A 72 20.61 -13.00 -1.95
N PHE A 73 19.48 -12.75 -2.59
CA PHE A 73 18.26 -12.31 -1.93
C PHE A 73 17.40 -13.50 -1.52
N GLU A 74 16.98 -13.53 -0.26
CA GLU A 74 16.06 -14.53 0.27
C GLU A 74 14.82 -13.84 0.79
N LEU A 75 13.64 -14.26 0.32
CA LEU A 75 12.34 -13.84 0.83
C LEU A 75 11.79 -14.95 1.73
N GLU A 76 11.63 -14.65 3.00
CA GLU A 76 10.87 -15.47 3.93
C GLU A 76 9.74 -14.65 4.52
N VAL A 77 8.52 -14.93 4.09
CA VAL A 77 7.34 -14.20 4.52
C VAL A 77 6.23 -15.16 4.93
N ALA A 78 5.66 -14.93 6.10
CA ALA A 78 4.49 -15.66 6.58
C ALA A 78 3.51 -14.71 7.26
N TRP A 79 2.22 -14.91 6.98
CA TRP A 79 1.15 -14.14 7.61
C TRP A 79 -0.15 -14.94 7.64
N THR A 80 -0.90 -14.78 8.73
CA THR A 80 -2.27 -15.29 8.85
C THR A 80 -3.12 -14.17 9.41
N THR A 81 -4.22 -13.86 8.71
CA THR A 81 -5.10 -12.76 9.07
C THR A 81 -6.55 -13.06 8.70
N ARG A 82 -7.48 -12.41 9.40
CA ARG A 82 -8.92 -12.36 9.08
C ARG A 82 -9.36 -11.00 8.55
N ALA A 83 -8.47 -10.03 8.55
CA ALA A 83 -8.76 -8.71 8.00
C ALA A 83 -8.98 -8.77 6.49
N ARG A 84 -9.84 -7.90 5.98
CA ARG A 84 -10.13 -7.81 4.54
C ARG A 84 -9.21 -6.85 3.80
N ARG A 85 -8.60 -5.92 4.52
CA ARG A 85 -7.75 -4.87 3.94
C ARG A 85 -6.38 -4.98 4.57
N LEU A 86 -5.43 -5.41 3.79
CA LEU A 86 -4.08 -5.73 4.23
C LEU A 86 -3.11 -4.82 3.50
N ALA A 87 -2.14 -4.27 4.21
CA ALA A 87 -1.04 -3.52 3.63
C ALA A 87 0.30 -4.22 3.91
N ILE A 88 1.13 -4.37 2.90
CA ILE A 88 2.53 -4.78 3.04
C ILE A 88 3.37 -3.52 2.83
N LEU A 89 3.97 -3.04 3.91
CA LEU A 89 4.81 -1.84 3.94
C LEU A 89 6.29 -2.23 3.96
N GLY A 90 7.11 -1.52 3.21
CA GLY A 90 8.55 -1.70 3.25
C GLY A 90 9.30 -0.87 2.20
N PRO A 91 10.61 -0.74 2.27
CA PRO A 91 11.39 0.01 1.32
C PRO A 91 11.46 -0.69 -0.04
N SER A 92 11.95 0.01 -1.07
CA SER A 92 12.22 -0.58 -2.38
C SER A 92 13.20 -1.76 -2.23
N GLY A 93 12.94 -2.86 -2.93
CA GLY A 93 13.78 -4.07 -2.84
C GLY A 93 13.50 -4.97 -1.62
N SER A 94 12.55 -4.65 -0.74
CA SER A 94 12.24 -5.50 0.43
C SER A 94 11.54 -6.83 0.09
N GLY A 95 11.04 -7.01 -1.14
CA GLY A 95 10.35 -8.23 -1.56
C GLY A 95 8.82 -8.11 -1.69
N LYS A 96 8.24 -6.91 -1.55
CA LYS A 96 6.78 -6.66 -1.61
C LYS A 96 6.13 -7.16 -2.90
N THR A 97 6.63 -6.69 -4.05
CA THR A 97 6.16 -7.12 -5.39
C THR A 97 6.32 -8.63 -5.58
N LEU A 98 7.44 -9.20 -5.12
CA LEU A 98 7.65 -10.65 -5.18
C LEU A 98 6.59 -11.40 -4.35
N THR A 99 6.27 -10.91 -3.16
CA THR A 99 5.20 -11.47 -2.32
C THR A 99 3.84 -11.43 -3.06
N LEU A 100 3.47 -10.32 -3.71
CA LEU A 100 2.24 -10.25 -4.50
C LEU A 100 2.26 -11.21 -5.70
N ARG A 101 3.38 -11.32 -6.40
CA ARG A 101 3.53 -12.24 -7.55
C ARG A 101 3.40 -13.70 -7.11
N LEU A 102 3.93 -14.05 -5.93
CA LEU A 102 3.75 -15.39 -5.34
C LEU A 102 2.29 -15.64 -4.95
N LEU A 103 1.59 -14.65 -4.37
CA LEU A 103 0.15 -14.72 -4.09
C LEU A 103 -0.67 -14.91 -5.37
N ALA A 104 -0.33 -14.19 -6.43
CA ALA A 104 -0.99 -14.29 -7.74
C ALA A 104 -0.68 -15.60 -8.49
N GLY A 105 0.37 -16.33 -8.10
CA GLY A 105 0.84 -17.52 -8.82
C GLY A 105 1.65 -17.21 -10.07
N LEU A 106 2.12 -15.95 -10.21
CA LEU A 106 2.97 -15.50 -11.31
C LEU A 106 4.45 -15.83 -11.08
N ASP A 107 4.79 -16.20 -9.86
CA ASP A 107 6.11 -16.70 -9.45
C ASP A 107 5.95 -17.97 -8.62
N ARG A 108 7.04 -18.73 -8.46
CA ARG A 108 7.05 -19.99 -7.70
C ARG A 108 7.94 -19.83 -6.48
N ALA A 109 7.43 -20.20 -5.31
CA ALA A 109 8.21 -20.33 -4.09
C ALA A 109 8.77 -21.77 -3.96
N GLU A 110 9.89 -21.90 -3.25
CA GLU A 110 10.46 -23.20 -2.88
C GLU A 110 9.56 -23.91 -1.86
N ASN A 111 9.08 -23.13 -0.87
CA ASN A 111 8.00 -23.54 0.02
C ASN A 111 6.81 -22.59 -0.18
N CYS A 112 5.65 -23.14 -0.47
CA CYS A 112 4.43 -22.40 -0.72
C CYS A 112 3.28 -22.96 0.11
N VAL A 113 2.78 -22.15 1.04
CA VAL A 113 1.47 -22.34 1.66
C VAL A 113 0.64 -21.13 1.30
N LEU A 114 -0.52 -21.31 0.71
CA LEU A 114 -1.47 -20.24 0.42
C LEU A 114 -2.89 -20.75 0.58
N ARG A 115 -3.62 -20.18 1.53
CA ARG A 115 -5.03 -20.51 1.79
C ARG A 115 -5.88 -19.25 1.87
N LEU A 116 -7.06 -19.31 1.29
CA LEU A 116 -8.09 -18.29 1.39
C LEU A 116 -9.36 -18.94 1.96
N GLY A 117 -9.59 -18.78 3.26
CA GLY A 117 -10.54 -19.59 4.01
C GLY A 117 -10.18 -21.06 3.93
N GLU A 118 -11.14 -21.89 3.52
CA GLU A 118 -10.95 -23.33 3.34
C GLU A 118 -10.25 -23.71 2.01
N LEU A 119 -10.08 -22.75 1.09
CA LEU A 119 -9.50 -23.02 -0.22
C LEU A 119 -7.97 -23.06 -0.14
N ASP A 120 -7.38 -24.18 -0.48
CA ASP A 120 -5.93 -24.32 -0.66
C ASP A 120 -5.54 -23.93 -2.08
N LEU A 121 -4.83 -22.80 -2.21
CA LEU A 121 -4.35 -22.25 -3.47
C LEU A 121 -2.86 -22.56 -3.72
N SER A 122 -2.19 -23.27 -2.81
CA SER A 122 -0.73 -23.45 -2.80
C SER A 122 -0.18 -24.01 -4.11
N ARG A 123 -0.89 -24.97 -4.71
CA ARG A 123 -0.46 -25.69 -5.93
C ARG A 123 -1.20 -25.24 -7.19
N LEU A 124 -2.19 -24.35 -7.05
CA LEU A 124 -2.97 -23.90 -8.20
C LEU A 124 -2.13 -22.97 -9.09
N PRO A 125 -2.23 -23.10 -10.41
CA PRO A 125 -1.65 -22.14 -11.35
C PRO A 125 -2.41 -20.81 -11.26
N SER A 126 -1.82 -19.72 -11.75
CA SER A 126 -2.34 -18.36 -11.62
C SER A 126 -3.81 -18.22 -12.08
N GLU A 127 -4.13 -18.82 -13.22
CA GLU A 127 -5.47 -18.77 -13.84
C GLU A 127 -6.56 -19.44 -12.99
N ALA A 128 -6.18 -20.42 -12.15
CA ALA A 128 -7.11 -21.16 -11.29
C ALA A 128 -7.26 -20.55 -9.88
N ARG A 129 -6.40 -19.58 -9.49
CA ARG A 129 -6.43 -18.99 -8.15
C ARG A 129 -7.56 -18.00 -7.92
N ASN A 130 -8.23 -17.56 -8.97
CA ASN A 130 -9.27 -16.54 -8.93
C ASN A 130 -8.82 -15.24 -8.18
N VAL A 131 -7.63 -14.77 -8.53
CA VAL A 131 -6.97 -13.58 -8.00
C VAL A 131 -7.00 -12.48 -9.05
N ALA A 132 -7.34 -11.26 -8.65
CA ALA A 132 -7.19 -10.06 -9.47
C ALA A 132 -5.86 -9.39 -9.09
N TYR A 133 -5.00 -9.08 -10.06
CA TYR A 133 -3.71 -8.44 -9.86
C TYR A 133 -3.56 -7.17 -10.70
N VAL A 134 -3.26 -6.08 -10.06
CA VAL A 134 -2.93 -4.79 -10.68
C VAL A 134 -1.47 -4.50 -10.42
N PRO A 135 -0.59 -4.64 -11.42
CA PRO A 135 0.83 -4.33 -11.29
C PRO A 135 1.07 -2.81 -11.27
N GLN A 136 2.24 -2.39 -10.82
CA GLN A 136 2.66 -0.99 -10.67
C GLN A 136 2.52 -0.18 -11.97
N ASN A 137 2.78 -0.79 -13.14
CA ASN A 137 2.66 -0.15 -14.45
C ASN A 137 1.28 -0.33 -15.10
N TYR A 138 0.27 -0.76 -14.32
CA TYR A 138 -1.12 -1.01 -14.73
C TYR A 138 -1.30 -2.12 -15.80
N ALA A 139 -0.26 -2.49 -16.55
CA ALA A 139 -0.26 -3.50 -17.62
C ALA A 139 -1.48 -3.39 -18.55
N LEU A 140 -1.81 -2.18 -19.00
CA LEU A 140 -2.85 -1.98 -19.99
C LEU A 140 -2.35 -2.39 -21.37
N PHE A 141 -3.22 -3.05 -22.15
CA PHE A 141 -2.89 -3.43 -23.52
C PHE A 141 -2.96 -2.19 -24.42
N PRO A 142 -1.86 -1.74 -25.05
CA PRO A 142 -1.79 -0.45 -25.75
C PRO A 142 -2.72 -0.37 -26.97
N HIS A 143 -3.08 -1.52 -27.55
CA HIS A 143 -3.94 -1.64 -28.73
C HIS A 143 -5.42 -1.88 -28.42
N MET A 144 -5.81 -1.93 -27.16
CA MET A 144 -7.20 -2.15 -26.74
C MET A 144 -7.79 -0.87 -26.17
N THR A 145 -9.04 -0.58 -26.55
CA THR A 145 -9.83 0.50 -25.94
C THR A 145 -10.20 0.17 -24.49
N VAL A 146 -10.60 1.17 -23.72
CA VAL A 146 -11.06 1.00 -22.33
C VAL A 146 -12.12 -0.09 -22.24
N ALA A 147 -13.16 -0.04 -23.07
CA ALA A 147 -14.22 -1.06 -23.07
C ALA A 147 -13.67 -2.47 -23.31
N ARG A 148 -12.72 -2.64 -24.25
CA ARG A 148 -12.07 -3.93 -24.53
C ARG A 148 -11.17 -4.40 -23.40
N GLN A 149 -10.49 -3.48 -22.71
CA GLN A 149 -9.72 -3.84 -21.49
C GLN A 149 -10.59 -4.52 -20.45
N LEU A 150 -11.78 -3.98 -20.20
CA LEU A 150 -12.69 -4.52 -19.20
C LEU A 150 -13.33 -5.86 -19.64
N LEU A 151 -13.56 -6.04 -20.91
CA LEU A 151 -14.14 -7.28 -21.47
C LEU A 151 -13.07 -8.35 -21.78
N PHE A 152 -11.79 -8.05 -21.61
CA PHE A 152 -10.70 -8.99 -21.88
C PHE A 152 -10.64 -10.18 -20.90
N PRO A 153 -10.87 -10.03 -19.58
CA PRO A 153 -10.82 -11.17 -18.67
C PRO A 153 -11.88 -12.22 -19.04
N ALA A 154 -11.48 -13.49 -19.07
CA ALA A 154 -12.41 -14.59 -19.37
C ALA A 154 -13.57 -14.60 -18.35
N GLY A 155 -14.81 -14.64 -18.85
CA GLY A 155 -16.02 -14.55 -18.01
C GLY A 155 -16.39 -13.15 -17.57
N ALA A 156 -15.81 -12.10 -18.16
CA ALA A 156 -16.26 -10.72 -17.97
C ALA A 156 -17.66 -10.55 -18.57
N GLU A 157 -18.57 -9.98 -17.77
CA GLU A 157 -19.94 -9.69 -18.18
C GLU A 157 -20.10 -8.22 -18.55
N VAL A 158 -20.81 -7.93 -19.64
CA VAL A 158 -21.03 -6.55 -20.15
C VAL A 158 -21.69 -5.66 -19.11
N LEU A 159 -22.67 -6.18 -18.36
CA LEU A 159 -23.35 -5.42 -17.32
C LEU A 159 -22.42 -5.04 -16.16
N VAL A 160 -21.52 -5.97 -15.76
CA VAL A 160 -20.52 -5.72 -14.72
C VAL A 160 -19.48 -4.74 -15.22
N ALA A 161 -19.04 -4.87 -16.49
CA ALA A 161 -18.10 -3.90 -17.09
C ALA A 161 -18.70 -2.50 -17.11
N ARG A 162 -19.97 -2.33 -17.51
CA ARG A 162 -20.69 -1.04 -17.50
C ARG A 162 -20.75 -0.47 -16.09
N HIS A 163 -21.13 -1.27 -15.09
CA HIS A 163 -21.13 -0.84 -13.69
C HIS A 163 -19.80 -0.24 -13.26
N TRP A 164 -18.67 -0.91 -13.58
CA TRP A 164 -17.33 -0.40 -13.22
C TRP A 164 -16.91 0.83 -14.03
N LEU A 165 -17.34 0.94 -15.31
CA LEU A 165 -17.13 2.16 -16.10
C LEU A 165 -17.81 3.37 -15.47
N GLU A 166 -19.07 3.23 -15.07
CA GLU A 166 -19.83 4.29 -14.41
C GLU A 166 -19.24 4.61 -13.02
N ARG A 167 -18.98 3.58 -12.22
CA ARG A 167 -18.50 3.74 -10.84
C ARG A 167 -17.11 4.41 -10.74
N LEU A 168 -16.27 4.25 -11.76
CA LEU A 168 -14.91 4.80 -11.83
C LEU A 168 -14.80 6.02 -12.77
N ASP A 169 -15.92 6.59 -13.20
CA ASP A 169 -15.96 7.77 -14.07
C ASP A 169 -15.19 7.56 -15.39
N LEU A 170 -15.43 6.43 -16.05
CA LEU A 170 -14.76 6.02 -17.28
C LEU A 170 -15.70 5.93 -18.50
N SER A 171 -17.03 6.13 -18.33
CA SER A 171 -18.02 5.94 -19.39
C SER A 171 -17.76 6.79 -20.64
N SER A 172 -17.29 8.04 -20.46
CA SER A 172 -16.94 8.91 -21.58
C SER A 172 -15.63 8.54 -22.30
N LEU A 173 -14.90 7.56 -21.78
CA LEU A 173 -13.55 7.14 -22.25
C LEU A 173 -13.55 5.74 -22.87
N GLU A 174 -14.69 5.10 -23.03
CA GLU A 174 -14.81 3.70 -23.45
C GLU A 174 -14.05 3.35 -24.73
N GLU A 175 -14.06 4.25 -25.71
CA GLU A 175 -13.41 4.07 -27.02
C GLU A 175 -11.96 4.57 -27.05
N ARG A 176 -11.45 5.13 -25.95
CA ARG A 176 -10.07 5.63 -25.91
C ARG A 176 -9.06 4.50 -25.71
N LEU A 177 -7.88 4.69 -26.31
CA LEU A 177 -6.70 3.85 -26.09
C LEU A 177 -5.92 4.34 -24.86
N PRO A 178 -5.13 3.49 -24.19
CA PRO A 178 -4.34 3.87 -23.01
C PRO A 178 -3.45 5.10 -23.21
N ALA A 179 -2.86 5.27 -24.40
CA ALA A 179 -2.01 6.43 -24.70
C ALA A 179 -2.75 7.79 -24.68
N ALA A 180 -4.09 7.78 -24.80
CA ALA A 180 -4.93 8.97 -24.73
C ALA A 180 -5.52 9.21 -23.34
N LEU A 181 -5.07 8.48 -22.31
CA LEU A 181 -5.53 8.55 -20.94
C LEU A 181 -4.46 9.16 -20.02
N SER A 182 -4.89 9.97 -19.05
CA SER A 182 -4.01 10.37 -17.95
C SER A 182 -3.62 9.16 -17.10
N LEU A 183 -2.54 9.26 -16.32
CA LEU A 183 -2.09 8.18 -15.43
C LEU A 183 -3.19 7.75 -14.44
N GLY A 184 -3.94 8.71 -13.87
CA GLY A 184 -5.06 8.39 -12.99
C GLY A 184 -6.21 7.68 -13.71
N GLN A 185 -6.48 8.02 -14.98
CA GLN A 185 -7.46 7.30 -15.79
C GLN A 185 -6.97 5.89 -16.13
N GLN A 186 -5.69 5.72 -16.46
CA GLN A 186 -5.08 4.40 -16.68
C GLN A 186 -5.18 3.51 -15.44
N GLN A 187 -4.93 4.06 -14.25
CA GLN A 187 -5.08 3.36 -12.99
C GLN A 187 -6.53 2.89 -12.76
N ARG A 188 -7.51 3.79 -12.98
CA ARG A 188 -8.93 3.43 -12.84
C ARG A 188 -9.33 2.34 -13.83
N VAL A 189 -8.84 2.38 -15.08
CA VAL A 189 -9.08 1.32 -16.07
C VAL A 189 -8.46 -0.02 -15.61
N ALA A 190 -7.24 -0.02 -15.09
CA ALA A 190 -6.60 -1.23 -14.58
C ALA A 190 -7.38 -1.82 -13.38
N LEU A 191 -7.86 -0.96 -12.49
CA LEU A 191 -8.68 -1.36 -11.34
C LEU A 191 -10.04 -1.90 -11.82
N ALA A 192 -10.73 -1.22 -12.75
CA ALA A 192 -11.97 -1.70 -13.35
C ALA A 192 -11.81 -3.07 -13.97
N ARG A 193 -10.74 -3.26 -14.78
CA ARG A 193 -10.42 -4.55 -15.40
C ARG A 193 -10.18 -5.66 -14.37
N ALA A 194 -9.55 -5.33 -13.24
CA ALA A 194 -9.32 -6.29 -12.16
C ALA A 194 -10.62 -6.68 -11.42
N LEU A 195 -11.59 -5.77 -11.34
CA LEU A 195 -12.83 -5.94 -10.59
C LEU A 195 -14.01 -6.45 -11.43
N VAL A 196 -13.89 -6.47 -12.76
CA VAL A 196 -14.97 -6.93 -13.65
C VAL A 196 -15.33 -8.40 -13.42
N ARG A 197 -14.42 -9.18 -12.90
CA ARG A 197 -14.66 -10.57 -12.44
C ARG A 197 -14.72 -10.61 -10.92
N PRO A 198 -15.64 -11.38 -10.33
CA PRO A 198 -15.59 -11.68 -8.91
C PRO A 198 -14.28 -12.39 -8.56
N ALA A 199 -13.42 -11.75 -7.80
CA ALA A 199 -12.18 -12.33 -7.27
C ALA A 199 -12.31 -12.54 -5.76
N GLY A 200 -11.67 -13.59 -5.24
CA GLY A 200 -11.57 -13.81 -3.79
C GLY A 200 -10.50 -12.93 -3.16
N LEU A 201 -9.47 -12.58 -3.95
CA LEU A 201 -8.30 -11.82 -3.54
C LEU A 201 -7.97 -10.78 -4.61
N VAL A 202 -7.80 -9.52 -4.21
CA VAL A 202 -7.38 -8.40 -5.06
C VAL A 202 -6.02 -7.92 -4.59
N LEU A 203 -5.05 -7.89 -5.49
CA LEU A 203 -3.66 -7.54 -5.23
C LEU A 203 -3.31 -6.25 -5.98
N LEU A 204 -2.83 -5.24 -5.27
CA LEU A 204 -2.46 -3.94 -5.81
C LEU A 204 -0.98 -3.65 -5.52
N ASP A 205 -0.19 -3.53 -6.57
CA ASP A 205 1.26 -3.33 -6.49
C ASP A 205 1.60 -1.85 -6.68
N GLU A 206 1.92 -1.17 -5.59
CA GLU A 206 2.26 0.27 -5.54
C GLU A 206 1.32 1.15 -6.40
N PRO A 207 -0.01 1.08 -6.21
CA PRO A 207 -0.97 1.63 -7.15
C PRO A 207 -0.87 3.14 -7.35
N PHE A 208 -0.22 3.88 -6.44
CA PHE A 208 -0.16 5.35 -6.50
C PHE A 208 1.24 5.91 -6.72
N SER A 209 2.25 5.08 -6.92
CA SER A 209 3.67 5.49 -6.98
C SER A 209 3.99 6.46 -8.13
N ALA A 210 3.29 6.35 -9.25
CA ALA A 210 3.52 7.17 -10.45
C ALA A 210 2.70 8.48 -10.48
N LEU A 211 1.92 8.80 -9.44
CA LEU A 211 0.98 9.92 -9.43
C LEU A 211 1.55 11.15 -8.69
N ASP A 212 1.17 12.33 -9.15
CA ASP A 212 1.40 13.57 -8.40
C ASP A 212 0.61 13.62 -7.09
N THR A 213 1.02 14.49 -6.16
CA THR A 213 0.46 14.54 -4.80
C THR A 213 -1.05 14.83 -4.76
N PRO A 214 -1.63 15.80 -5.51
CA PRO A 214 -3.07 16.06 -5.48
C PRO A 214 -3.89 14.87 -5.99
N LEU A 215 -3.48 14.29 -7.12
CA LEU A 215 -4.18 13.15 -7.71
C LEU A 215 -4.05 11.90 -6.82
N ARG A 216 -2.89 11.66 -6.24
CA ARG A 216 -2.65 10.57 -5.28
C ARG A 216 -3.60 10.64 -4.08
N ARG A 217 -3.75 11.82 -3.46
CA ARG A 217 -4.69 12.02 -2.33
C ARG A 217 -6.13 11.69 -2.71
N ARG A 218 -6.57 12.16 -3.87
CA ARG A 218 -7.93 11.90 -4.38
C ARG A 218 -8.16 10.40 -4.62
N LEU A 219 -7.25 9.74 -5.34
CA LEU A 219 -7.40 8.33 -5.69
C LEU A 219 -7.26 7.38 -4.49
N ARG A 220 -6.46 7.74 -3.48
CA ARG A 220 -6.44 7.03 -2.18
C ARG A 220 -7.80 7.06 -1.49
N ALA A 221 -8.47 8.22 -1.45
CA ALA A 221 -9.79 8.36 -0.86
C ALA A 221 -10.84 7.56 -1.66
N GLU A 222 -10.79 7.60 -3.00
CA GLU A 222 -11.65 6.80 -3.87
C GLU A 222 -11.45 5.29 -3.63
N LEU A 223 -10.20 4.80 -3.58
CA LEU A 223 -9.93 3.39 -3.30
C LEU A 223 -10.42 2.98 -1.91
N ARG A 224 -10.28 3.86 -0.89
CA ARG A 224 -10.81 3.61 0.46
C ARG A 224 -12.33 3.43 0.46
N GLN A 225 -13.05 4.17 -0.37
CA GLN A 225 -14.50 4.00 -0.55
C GLN A 225 -14.81 2.67 -1.26
N LEU A 226 -14.11 2.37 -2.37
CA LEU A 226 -14.29 1.13 -3.12
C LEU A 226 -14.04 -0.12 -2.27
N GLN A 227 -13.08 -0.08 -1.35
CA GLN A 227 -12.80 -1.18 -0.42
C GLN A 227 -14.00 -1.57 0.46
N ARG A 228 -14.96 -0.67 0.68
CA ARG A 228 -16.19 -0.95 1.45
C ARG A 228 -17.22 -1.70 0.61
N GLU A 229 -17.18 -1.52 -0.71
CA GLU A 229 -18.12 -2.11 -1.68
C GLU A 229 -17.63 -3.49 -2.15
N ILE A 230 -16.31 -3.70 -2.16
CA ILE A 230 -15.70 -4.94 -2.65
C ILE A 230 -15.70 -6.00 -1.55
N ALA A 231 -16.31 -7.15 -1.85
CA ALA A 231 -16.41 -8.26 -0.92
C ALA A 231 -15.11 -9.12 -0.82
N ALA A 232 -14.10 -8.86 -1.66
CA ALA A 232 -12.84 -9.59 -1.69
C ALA A 232 -11.88 -9.16 -0.57
N THR A 233 -10.94 -10.02 -0.20
CA THR A 233 -9.77 -9.62 0.56
C THR A 233 -8.86 -8.82 -0.37
N MET A 234 -8.37 -7.66 0.09
CA MET A 234 -7.48 -6.79 -0.69
C MET A 234 -6.12 -6.70 -0.02
N VAL A 235 -5.07 -6.96 -0.78
CA VAL A 235 -3.67 -6.78 -0.35
C VAL A 235 -3.04 -5.68 -1.19
N ILE A 236 -2.53 -4.65 -0.52
CA ILE A 236 -1.85 -3.52 -1.15
C ILE A 236 -0.40 -3.54 -0.71
N VAL A 237 0.53 -3.43 -1.63
CA VAL A 237 1.92 -3.14 -1.29
C VAL A 237 2.24 -1.68 -1.54
N THR A 238 2.99 -1.08 -0.63
CA THR A 238 3.39 0.32 -0.71
C THR A 238 4.68 0.55 0.08
N HIS A 239 5.39 1.62 -0.25
CA HIS A 239 6.48 2.16 0.57
C HIS A 239 6.03 3.39 1.38
N ASP A 240 4.78 3.84 1.22
CA ASP A 240 4.23 5.03 1.87
C ASP A 240 3.42 4.61 3.12
N PRO A 241 3.86 5.01 4.33
CA PRO A 241 3.18 4.66 5.57
C PRO A 241 1.75 5.22 5.67
N ASP A 242 1.48 6.40 5.06
CA ASP A 242 0.14 6.98 5.07
C ASP A 242 -0.83 6.17 4.20
N GLU A 243 -0.35 5.61 3.08
CA GLU A 243 -1.14 4.66 2.28
C GLU A 243 -1.46 3.40 3.08
N ALA A 244 -0.45 2.82 3.73
CA ALA A 244 -0.64 1.64 4.56
C ALA A 244 -1.63 1.90 5.69
N ALA A 245 -1.53 3.07 6.36
CA ALA A 245 -2.44 3.46 7.43
C ALA A 245 -3.88 3.69 6.95
N LEU A 246 -4.05 4.31 5.78
CA LEU A 246 -5.37 4.63 5.24
C LEU A 246 -6.10 3.39 4.72
N LEU A 247 -5.37 2.49 4.05
CA LEU A 247 -5.96 1.43 3.22
C LEU A 247 -5.90 0.04 3.87
N GLY A 248 -5.04 -0.17 4.88
CA GLY A 248 -4.91 -1.43 5.62
C GLY A 248 -5.66 -1.42 6.95
N ASP A 249 -6.35 -2.50 7.27
CA ASP A 249 -6.81 -2.80 8.64
C ASP A 249 -5.69 -3.45 9.45
N GLU A 250 -4.88 -4.29 8.76
CA GLU A 250 -3.65 -4.88 9.27
C GLU A 250 -2.48 -4.55 8.34
N ILE A 251 -1.29 -4.50 8.94
CA ILE A 251 -0.04 -4.20 8.26
C ILE A 251 0.98 -5.31 8.51
N LEU A 252 1.69 -5.69 7.45
CA LEU A 252 2.91 -6.47 7.50
C LEU A 252 4.07 -5.54 7.08
N VAL A 253 5.02 -5.33 7.98
CA VAL A 253 6.25 -4.58 7.70
C VAL A 253 7.31 -5.55 7.21
N LEU A 254 7.81 -5.32 5.99
CA LEU A 254 8.78 -6.18 5.30
C LEU A 254 10.05 -5.39 5.00
N ASP A 255 11.20 -5.92 5.40
CA ASP A 255 12.50 -5.37 5.02
C ASP A 255 13.46 -6.51 4.67
N ARG A 256 14.24 -6.32 3.59
CA ARG A 256 15.30 -7.26 3.13
C ARG A 256 14.83 -8.73 3.09
N GLY A 257 13.60 -8.95 2.62
CA GLY A 257 13.02 -10.29 2.51
C GLY A 257 12.45 -10.88 3.80
N SER A 258 12.54 -10.18 4.93
CA SER A 258 12.11 -10.67 6.24
C SER A 258 10.97 -9.82 6.81
N VAL A 259 10.05 -10.49 7.51
CA VAL A 259 8.95 -9.81 8.21
C VAL A 259 9.48 -9.25 9.53
N LEU A 260 9.39 -7.93 9.70
CA LEU A 260 9.82 -7.24 10.92
C LEU A 260 8.70 -7.15 11.96
N GLN A 261 7.46 -6.91 11.50
CA GLN A 261 6.30 -6.79 12.38
C GLN A 261 5.02 -7.03 11.59
N THR A 262 4.02 -7.61 12.27
CA THR A 262 2.62 -7.69 11.79
C THR A 262 1.67 -7.30 12.90
N GLY A 263 0.50 -6.80 12.55
CA GLY A 263 -0.56 -6.47 13.51
C GLY A 263 -1.61 -5.57 12.90
N THR A 264 -2.58 -5.15 13.72
CA THR A 264 -3.52 -4.12 13.30
C THR A 264 -2.77 -2.82 13.00
N THR A 265 -3.27 -2.05 12.06
CA THR A 265 -2.68 -0.74 11.70
C THR A 265 -2.45 0.12 12.94
N GLN A 266 -3.43 0.15 13.85
CA GLN A 266 -3.33 0.92 15.08
C GLN A 266 -2.20 0.43 15.99
N GLU A 267 -2.07 -0.89 16.19
CA GLU A 267 -1.01 -1.48 17.02
C GLU A 267 0.38 -1.24 16.46
N VAL A 268 0.56 -1.49 15.15
CA VAL A 268 1.87 -1.33 14.49
C VAL A 268 2.33 0.13 14.54
N PHE A 269 1.43 1.09 14.30
CA PHE A 269 1.76 2.52 14.38
C PHE A 269 1.94 3.01 15.82
N ALA A 270 1.23 2.44 16.79
CA ALA A 270 1.37 2.84 18.20
C ALA A 270 2.60 2.21 18.87
N ARG A 271 3.01 1.03 18.45
CA ARG A 271 4.07 0.23 19.09
C ARG A 271 4.99 -0.41 18.05
N PRO A 272 5.86 0.38 17.40
CA PRO A 272 6.85 -0.18 16.50
C PRO A 272 7.78 -1.13 17.26
N ALA A 273 8.09 -2.29 16.68
CA ALA A 273 8.90 -3.31 17.32
C ALA A 273 10.40 -2.95 17.37
N SER A 274 10.85 -2.02 16.53
CA SER A 274 12.25 -1.62 16.42
C SER A 274 12.40 -0.22 15.81
N GLU A 275 13.62 0.34 15.87
CA GLU A 275 13.97 1.58 15.16
C GLU A 275 13.67 1.49 13.67
N THR A 276 14.01 0.38 13.03
CA THR A 276 13.77 0.17 11.61
C THR A 276 12.29 0.26 11.29
N VAL A 277 11.45 -0.40 12.08
CA VAL A 277 9.99 -0.31 11.92
C VAL A 277 9.50 1.11 12.16
N ALA A 278 9.93 1.78 13.23
CA ALA A 278 9.53 3.16 13.52
C ALA A 278 9.85 4.09 12.33
N ARG A 279 11.04 3.99 11.76
CA ARG A 279 11.46 4.79 10.59
C ARG A 279 10.62 4.46 9.33
N LEU A 280 10.32 3.19 9.08
CA LEU A 280 9.47 2.77 7.96
C LEU A 280 8.03 3.27 8.12
N LEU A 281 7.57 3.46 9.35
CA LEU A 281 6.27 4.07 9.67
C LEU A 281 6.28 5.60 9.61
N GLY A 282 7.40 6.22 9.19
CA GLY A 282 7.53 7.65 9.03
C GLY A 282 7.92 8.39 10.31
N ALA A 283 8.48 7.70 11.32
CA ALA A 283 9.01 8.38 12.49
C ALA A 283 10.30 9.14 12.11
N GLU A 284 10.33 10.45 12.41
CA GLU A 284 11.48 11.31 12.14
C GLU A 284 12.33 11.54 13.40
N ASN A 285 11.69 11.81 14.53
CA ASN A 285 12.37 11.97 15.82
C ASN A 285 12.52 10.59 16.46
N VAL A 286 13.63 9.92 16.17
CA VAL A 286 13.96 8.58 16.68
C VAL A 286 15.28 8.67 17.44
N ALA A 287 15.29 8.24 18.69
CA ALA A 287 16.47 8.25 19.53
C ALA A 287 16.44 7.11 20.55
N PHE A 288 17.50 7.02 21.36
CA PHE A 288 17.64 6.03 22.41
C PHE A 288 17.67 6.71 23.77
N GLY A 289 17.31 5.95 24.80
CA GLY A 289 17.31 6.38 26.20
C GLY A 289 17.34 5.18 27.12
N PHE A 290 17.15 5.44 28.41
CA PHE A 290 17.06 4.42 29.45
C PHE A 290 15.74 4.61 30.22
N ALA A 291 15.07 3.54 30.51
CA ALA A 291 13.90 3.56 31.39
C ALA A 291 14.35 3.96 32.81
N VAL A 292 13.69 4.98 33.38
CA VAL A 292 13.91 5.40 34.76
C VAL A 292 12.96 4.66 35.69
N ASP A 293 11.69 4.63 35.29
CA ASP A 293 10.60 3.91 35.94
C ASP A 293 9.56 3.46 34.88
N GLU A 294 8.37 3.03 35.30
CA GLU A 294 7.34 2.54 34.38
C GLU A 294 6.79 3.62 33.44
N ASP A 295 6.84 4.89 33.84
CA ASP A 295 6.22 6.03 33.17
C ASP A 295 7.23 7.05 32.63
N HIS A 296 8.54 6.85 32.84
CA HIS A 296 9.58 7.81 32.44
C HIS A 296 10.79 7.13 31.79
N ILE A 297 11.29 7.79 30.75
CA ILE A 297 12.57 7.46 30.11
C ILE A 297 13.50 8.65 30.24
N GLU A 298 14.79 8.39 30.50
CA GLU A 298 15.84 9.39 30.43
C GLU A 298 16.45 9.38 29.02
N VAL A 299 16.43 10.54 28.40
CA VAL A 299 16.97 10.80 27.08
C VAL A 299 18.22 11.66 27.18
N GLY A 300 18.90 11.94 26.09
CA GLY A 300 20.17 12.68 26.10
C GLY A 300 20.13 13.96 26.94
N GLY A 301 21.22 14.22 27.70
CA GLY A 301 21.37 15.42 28.53
C GLY A 301 20.59 15.42 29.85
N GLY A 302 20.19 14.25 30.35
CA GLY A 302 19.49 14.10 31.63
C GLY A 302 18.02 14.50 31.60
N VAL A 303 17.46 14.68 30.41
CA VAL A 303 16.02 15.01 30.26
C VAL A 303 15.18 13.76 30.49
N ARG A 304 14.19 13.88 31.38
CA ARG A 304 13.22 12.80 31.64
C ARG A 304 11.92 13.08 30.91
N LEU A 305 11.58 12.21 29.96
CA LEU A 305 10.32 12.26 29.23
C LEU A 305 9.30 11.33 29.89
N ALA A 306 8.11 11.86 30.18
CA ALA A 306 6.98 11.05 30.57
C ALA A 306 6.45 10.28 29.36
N VAL A 307 6.20 8.98 29.51
CA VAL A 307 5.71 8.06 28.48
C VAL A 307 4.48 7.30 28.96
N ALA A 308 3.58 6.98 28.05
CA ALA A 308 2.40 6.13 28.34
C ALA A 308 2.51 4.86 27.46
N GLY A 309 3.55 4.10 27.68
CA GLY A 309 3.87 2.91 26.88
C GLY A 309 3.75 1.60 27.66
N PRO A 310 4.12 0.48 27.06
CA PRO A 310 4.28 -0.78 27.80
C PRO A 310 5.34 -0.58 28.88
N ALA A 311 5.06 -1.15 30.07
CA ALA A 311 5.98 -1.07 31.19
C ALA A 311 7.40 -1.47 30.78
N VAL A 312 8.33 -0.54 30.85
CA VAL A 312 9.76 -0.76 30.65
C VAL A 312 10.39 -0.96 32.03
N ARG A 313 11.38 -1.84 32.09
CA ARG A 313 12.06 -2.07 33.38
C ARG A 313 13.07 -0.96 33.64
N PRO A 314 13.21 -0.47 34.88
CA PRO A 314 14.25 0.49 35.22
C PRO A 314 15.62 0.05 34.74
N ALA A 315 16.40 1.00 34.22
CA ALA A 315 17.71 0.83 33.61
C ALA A 315 17.72 0.04 32.27
N GLU A 316 16.57 -0.37 31.75
CA GLU A 316 16.49 -0.99 30.41
C GLU A 316 16.76 0.05 29.33
N ARG A 317 17.61 -0.29 28.35
CA ARG A 317 17.83 0.55 27.19
C ARG A 317 16.62 0.48 26.27
N VAL A 318 16.10 1.64 25.89
CA VAL A 318 14.93 1.74 25.05
C VAL A 318 15.19 2.63 23.82
N GLY A 319 14.56 2.27 22.72
CA GLY A 319 14.37 3.18 21.62
C GLY A 319 13.06 3.92 21.82
N TRP A 320 12.99 5.16 21.36
CA TRP A 320 11.76 5.93 21.42
C TRP A 320 11.61 6.83 20.19
N SER A 321 10.38 7.21 19.90
CA SER A 321 10.09 8.17 18.85
C SER A 321 8.87 9.01 19.20
N VAL A 322 8.82 10.21 18.60
CA VAL A 322 7.65 11.09 18.62
C VAL A 322 7.52 11.78 17.28
N ARG A 323 6.31 11.89 16.77
CA ARG A 323 6.07 12.57 15.49
C ARG A 323 6.20 14.09 15.64
N PRO A 324 6.77 14.80 14.66
CA PRO A 324 6.98 16.26 14.71
C PRO A 324 5.70 17.05 15.02
N GLU A 325 4.56 16.62 14.48
CA GLU A 325 3.25 17.26 14.67
C GLU A 325 2.61 16.98 16.05
N ARG A 326 3.22 16.13 16.86
CA ARG A 326 2.79 15.79 18.23
C ARG A 326 3.56 16.56 19.31
N ILE A 327 4.53 17.34 18.90
CA ILE A 327 5.32 18.21 19.78
C ILE A 327 4.76 19.62 19.66
N ARG A 328 4.44 20.24 20.76
CA ARG A 328 3.91 21.61 20.81
C ARG A 328 4.89 22.55 21.49
N LEU A 329 5.05 23.75 20.92
CA LEU A 329 5.68 24.86 21.64
C LEU A 329 4.62 25.51 22.53
N SER A 330 4.97 25.72 23.80
CA SER A 330 4.07 26.35 24.78
C SER A 330 4.91 27.09 25.82
N ALA A 331 4.45 28.28 26.23
CA ALA A 331 5.13 29.05 27.30
C ALA A 331 5.22 28.24 28.61
N ASP A 332 4.21 27.41 28.88
CA ASP A 332 4.12 26.55 30.06
C ASP A 332 4.55 25.09 29.79
N GLY A 333 5.27 24.87 28.66
CA GLY A 333 5.73 23.53 28.26
C GLY A 333 6.61 22.89 29.34
N ARG A 334 6.50 21.56 29.46
CA ARG A 334 7.19 20.78 30.52
C ARG A 334 8.70 20.71 30.31
N TYR A 335 9.16 20.78 29.05
CA TYR A 335 10.54 20.46 28.69
C TYR A 335 11.22 21.72 28.17
N GLU A 336 12.34 22.08 28.76
CA GLU A 336 13.20 23.18 28.29
C GLU A 336 14.02 22.71 27.08
N ALA A 337 14.01 23.54 26.04
CA ALA A 337 14.65 23.25 24.75
C ALA A 337 15.17 24.52 24.08
N THR A 338 15.86 24.40 22.98
CA THR A 338 16.39 25.52 22.21
C THR A 338 16.06 25.35 20.73
N ILE A 339 15.45 26.36 20.11
CA ILE A 339 15.24 26.42 18.67
C ILE A 339 16.59 26.81 18.03
N GLU A 340 17.10 25.94 17.16
CA GLU A 340 18.36 26.16 16.43
C GLU A 340 18.15 26.66 15.02
N ASP A 341 17.06 26.21 14.36
CA ASP A 341 16.74 26.58 12.99
C ASP A 341 15.24 26.59 12.74
N VAL A 342 14.80 27.44 11.81
CA VAL A 342 13.41 27.61 11.40
C VAL A 342 13.32 27.61 9.89
N ALA A 343 12.55 26.70 9.31
CA ALA A 343 12.31 26.61 7.89
C ALA A 343 10.80 26.68 7.57
N ALA A 344 10.43 27.47 6.57
CA ALA A 344 9.05 27.53 6.09
C ALA A 344 8.76 26.38 5.14
N LEU A 345 7.73 25.58 5.46
CA LEU A 345 7.21 24.48 4.63
C LEU A 345 5.80 24.81 4.11
N GLY A 346 5.70 25.79 3.23
CA GLY A 346 4.42 26.20 2.67
C GLY A 346 3.43 26.68 3.74
N GLY A 347 2.51 25.83 4.17
CA GLY A 347 1.50 26.17 5.18
C GLY A 347 1.90 25.86 6.63
N MET A 348 3.15 25.49 6.92
CA MET A 348 3.66 25.17 8.26
C MET A 348 5.10 25.63 8.43
N LEU A 349 5.55 25.74 9.67
CA LEU A 349 6.96 25.94 10.00
C LEU A 349 7.55 24.61 10.48
N GLN A 350 8.73 24.28 9.97
CA GLN A 350 9.56 23.20 10.50
C GLN A 350 10.67 23.81 11.36
N LEU A 351 10.73 23.38 12.61
CA LEU A 351 11.73 23.84 13.55
C LEU A 351 12.70 22.70 13.83
N SER A 352 13.98 23.01 13.91
CA SER A 352 15.01 22.16 14.49
C SER A 352 15.20 22.57 15.94
N VAL A 353 14.80 21.70 16.86
CA VAL A 353 14.79 22.02 18.30
C VAL A 353 15.69 21.05 19.06
N ARG A 354 16.61 21.57 19.85
CA ARG A 354 17.48 20.79 20.72
C ARG A 354 16.84 20.62 22.10
N LEU A 355 16.52 19.35 22.43
CA LEU A 355 16.06 18.94 23.74
C LEU A 355 17.18 18.14 24.41
N GLY A 356 17.85 18.73 25.42
CA GLY A 356 19.06 18.14 26.00
C GLY A 356 20.13 17.90 24.94
N GLY A 357 20.55 16.64 24.76
CA GLY A 357 21.51 16.24 23.73
C GLY A 357 20.92 15.88 22.37
N ILE A 358 19.58 15.94 22.21
CA ILE A 358 18.89 15.40 21.02
C ILE A 358 18.35 16.53 20.17
N LEU A 359 18.63 16.48 18.86
CA LEU A 359 18.02 17.36 17.87
C LEU A 359 16.72 16.75 17.36
N MET A 360 15.62 17.48 17.49
CA MET A 360 14.28 17.04 17.10
C MET A 360 13.70 17.98 16.04
N ARG A 361 12.86 17.44 15.18
CA ARG A 361 11.99 18.21 14.29
C ARG A 361 10.65 18.48 14.96
N VAL A 362 10.15 19.69 14.85
CA VAL A 362 8.85 20.12 15.36
C VAL A 362 8.12 20.85 14.23
N LEU A 363 6.83 20.56 14.07
CA LEU A 363 5.96 21.29 13.15
C LEU A 363 5.12 22.30 13.93
N ALA A 364 5.15 23.56 13.51
CA ALA A 364 4.40 24.64 14.14
C ALA A 364 3.51 25.36 13.14
N ASP A 365 2.47 26.03 13.67
CA ASP A 365 1.58 26.88 12.87
C ASP A 365 2.34 28.10 12.34
N PRO A 366 2.10 28.56 11.10
CA PRO A 366 2.75 29.74 10.52
C PRO A 366 2.49 31.06 11.29
N SER A 367 1.41 31.11 12.09
CA SER A 367 1.12 32.26 12.95
C SER A 367 2.07 32.36 14.16
N PHE A 368 2.82 31.31 14.45
CA PHE A 368 3.87 31.31 15.44
C PHE A 368 5.10 32.00 14.83
N ASP A 369 5.61 33.05 15.51
CA ASP A 369 6.81 33.76 15.12
C ASP A 369 8.01 33.28 15.97
N PRO A 370 8.65 32.17 15.59
CA PRO A 370 9.70 31.56 16.38
C PRO A 370 10.99 32.37 16.22
N ILE A 371 11.57 32.73 17.33
CA ILE A 371 12.93 33.32 17.40
C ILE A 371 13.87 32.18 17.81
N ASN A 372 15.02 32.08 17.14
CA ASN A 372 16.08 31.14 17.56
C ASN A 372 16.47 31.47 19.01
N GLY A 373 16.51 30.44 19.84
CA GLY A 373 16.82 30.59 21.25
C GLY A 373 15.99 29.65 22.17
N PRO A 374 15.98 29.96 23.48
CA PRO A 374 15.29 29.15 24.46
C PRO A 374 13.78 29.07 24.17
N CYS A 375 13.24 27.87 24.32
CA CYS A 375 11.81 27.58 24.19
C CYS A 375 11.38 26.50 25.17
N ARG A 376 10.10 26.27 25.28
CA ARG A 376 9.54 25.15 26.04
C ARG A 376 8.65 24.29 25.16
N LEU A 377 8.77 22.98 25.33
CA LEU A 377 8.00 21.97 24.61
C LEU A 377 7.00 21.30 25.54
N ASP A 378 5.83 21.02 25.01
CA ASP A 378 4.88 20.08 25.58
C ASP A 378 4.71 18.87 24.66
N ILE A 379 4.83 17.68 25.23
CA ILE A 379 4.73 16.40 24.50
C ILE A 379 3.77 15.52 25.29
N ASP A 380 2.65 15.15 24.68
CA ASP A 380 1.73 14.19 25.29
C ASP A 380 2.43 12.84 25.46
N PRO A 381 2.54 12.28 26.67
CA PRO A 381 3.15 10.98 26.92
C PRO A 381 2.60 9.85 26.05
N ARG A 382 1.32 9.93 25.64
CA ARG A 382 0.67 8.96 24.76
C ARG A 382 1.15 9.04 23.30
N SER A 383 1.78 10.14 22.91
CA SER A 383 2.32 10.32 21.57
C SER A 383 3.75 9.82 21.44
N ILE A 384 4.41 9.48 22.53
CA ILE A 384 5.75 8.90 22.55
C ILE A 384 5.63 7.38 22.42
N GLN A 385 6.22 6.87 21.35
CA GLN A 385 6.35 5.44 21.11
C GLN A 385 7.63 4.94 21.75
N VAL A 386 7.58 3.80 22.44
CA VAL A 386 8.76 3.21 23.10
C VAL A 386 8.84 1.74 22.73
N TRP A 387 10.06 1.26 22.46
CA TRP A 387 10.35 -0.17 22.19
C TRP A 387 11.65 -0.58 22.87
N LYS A 388 11.77 -1.88 23.12
CA LYS A 388 12.99 -2.46 23.68
C LYS A 388 14.09 -2.48 22.61
N VAL A 389 15.32 -2.23 23.06
CA VAL A 389 16.52 -2.37 22.22
C VAL A 389 17.20 -3.66 22.65
N GLU A 390 17.27 -4.61 21.72
CA GLU A 390 18.04 -5.86 21.92
C GLU A 390 19.54 -5.61 21.99
#